data_1a5539ff227b3310ac902d7ab9d5ea90
#
_entry.id   1a5539ff227b3310ac902d7ab9d5ea90
#
_cell.length_a   1.000
_cell.length_b   1.000
_cell.length_c   1.000
_cell.angle_alpha   90.00
_cell.angle_beta   90.00
_cell.angle_gamma   90.00
#
_symmetry.space_group_name_H-M   'P 1'
#
loop_
_entity.id
_entity.type
_entity.pdbx_description
1 polymer ?
#
loop_
_entity_poly.entity_id
_entity_poly.type
_entity_poly.pdbx_seq_one_letter_code
_entity_poly.pdbx_strand_id
1 'polypeptide(L)'
;STGALMLGITLVQVVCSIVAVYFGSKLAMGMGRDLRAGLFKRVVAFSQKEIGEFGAPSLITRNTNDVQQVQMLVQVTATLMVSAPMLAIGGVIMAMRQDVSLSWLMAVSIPVLLVIVTLVIVRMVPAFQLMQTRIDRINQIMREQLTGIRVIRAFVREREERERFVSASEGVAETGIRAGNLMAFMFPAIMLVINLSSVAVIWFGGIQVQDGQTEIGTLFAFLQYLMQVLMGVMMAAFMFIMIPRATVCADRIGAV
;
A
#
# COMPACT_ATOMS: atom_id res chain seq x y z
N SER A 1 8.66 -29.97 27.57
CA SER A 1 7.20 -29.77 27.41
C SER A 1 6.83 -28.40 26.83
N THR A 2 7.49 -27.30 27.21
CA THR A 2 7.20 -25.92 26.69
C THR A 2 7.45 -25.80 25.18
N GLY A 3 8.54 -26.39 24.67
CA GLY A 3 8.83 -26.42 23.24
C GLY A 3 7.79 -27.19 22.43
N ALA A 4 7.25 -28.29 22.94
CA ALA A 4 6.18 -29.03 22.26
C ALA A 4 4.87 -28.19 22.19
N LEU A 5 4.56 -27.42 23.23
CA LEU A 5 3.42 -26.53 23.25
C LEU A 5 3.59 -25.38 22.26
N MET A 6 4.79 -24.79 22.16
CA MET A 6 5.10 -23.76 21.15
C MET A 6 4.95 -24.30 19.73
N LEU A 7 5.47 -25.52 19.46
CA LEU A 7 5.28 -26.16 18.16
C LEU A 7 3.80 -26.42 17.84
N GLY A 8 3.03 -26.88 18.84
CA GLY A 8 1.59 -27.08 18.68
C GLY A 8 0.84 -25.79 18.33
N ILE A 9 1.10 -24.69 19.04
CA ILE A 9 0.51 -23.37 18.75
C ILE A 9 0.90 -22.89 17.35
N THR A 10 2.18 -23.03 16.96
CA THR A 10 2.66 -22.64 15.63
C THR A 10 1.97 -23.43 14.53
N LEU A 11 1.76 -24.73 14.69
CA LEU A 11 1.02 -25.55 13.73
C LEU A 11 -0.43 -25.10 13.58
N VAL A 12 -1.11 -24.82 14.70
CA VAL A 12 -2.47 -24.26 14.67
C VAL A 12 -2.50 -22.92 13.94
N GLN A 13 -1.54 -22.03 14.22
CA GLN A 13 -1.41 -20.74 13.55
C GLN A 13 -1.24 -20.89 12.04
N VAL A 14 -0.38 -21.82 11.58
CA VAL A 14 -0.17 -22.09 10.14
C VAL A 14 -1.47 -22.57 9.50
N VAL A 15 -2.16 -23.52 10.12
CA VAL A 15 -3.44 -24.04 9.61
C VAL A 15 -4.49 -22.91 9.51
N CYS A 16 -4.66 -22.12 10.57
CA CYS A 16 -5.58 -20.98 10.57
C CYS A 16 -5.22 -19.95 9.51
N SER A 17 -3.93 -19.67 9.28
CA SER A 17 -3.46 -18.75 8.25
C SER A 17 -3.78 -19.25 6.84
N ILE A 18 -3.54 -20.53 6.57
CA ILE A 18 -3.88 -21.15 5.27
C ILE A 18 -5.39 -21.07 5.02
N VAL A 19 -6.19 -21.40 6.02
CA VAL A 19 -7.67 -21.35 5.94
C VAL A 19 -8.14 -19.91 5.69
N ALA A 20 -7.58 -18.92 6.41
CA ALA A 20 -7.93 -17.52 6.25
C ALA A 20 -7.61 -17.00 4.83
N VAL A 21 -6.41 -17.31 4.31
CA VAL A 21 -6.00 -16.92 2.95
C VAL A 21 -6.88 -17.61 1.91
N TYR A 22 -7.19 -18.90 2.08
CA TYR A 22 -8.07 -19.64 1.17
C TYR A 22 -9.46 -19.02 1.07
N PHE A 23 -10.10 -18.76 2.20
CA PHE A 23 -11.45 -18.16 2.22
C PHE A 23 -11.42 -16.70 1.76
N GLY A 24 -10.41 -15.93 2.13
CA GLY A 24 -10.23 -14.56 1.67
C GLY A 24 -10.09 -14.48 0.14
N SER A 25 -9.26 -15.35 -0.43
CA SER A 25 -9.09 -15.44 -1.89
C SER A 25 -10.38 -15.91 -2.59
N LYS A 26 -11.05 -16.92 -2.03
CA LYS A 26 -12.33 -17.42 -2.58
C LYS A 26 -13.40 -16.34 -2.58
N LEU A 27 -13.49 -15.54 -1.51
CA LEU A 27 -14.42 -14.40 -1.41
C LEU A 27 -14.10 -13.34 -2.47
N ALA A 28 -12.83 -12.92 -2.56
CA ALA A 28 -12.40 -11.91 -3.50
C ALA A 28 -12.60 -12.33 -4.98
N MET A 29 -12.26 -13.58 -5.30
CA MET A 29 -12.46 -14.12 -6.65
C MET A 29 -13.93 -14.30 -6.99
N GLY A 30 -14.75 -14.77 -6.03
CA GLY A 30 -16.21 -14.89 -6.19
C GLY A 30 -16.86 -13.53 -6.45
N MET A 31 -16.53 -12.53 -5.64
CA MET A 31 -17.01 -11.16 -5.82
C MET A 31 -16.59 -10.59 -7.19
N GLY A 32 -15.33 -10.79 -7.59
CA GLY A 32 -14.85 -10.32 -8.90
C GLY A 32 -15.56 -10.99 -10.07
N ARG A 33 -15.88 -12.29 -9.97
CA ARG A 33 -16.70 -13.00 -10.95
C ARG A 33 -18.11 -12.40 -11.05
N ASP A 34 -18.75 -12.17 -9.91
CA ASP A 34 -20.14 -11.72 -9.86
C ASP A 34 -20.25 -10.26 -10.33
N LEU A 35 -19.28 -9.40 -10.01
CA LEU A 35 -19.18 -8.04 -10.55
C LEU A 35 -19.02 -8.04 -12.07
N ARG A 36 -18.11 -8.86 -12.62
CA ARG A 36 -17.94 -8.96 -14.07
C ARG A 36 -19.20 -9.44 -14.77
N ALA A 37 -19.87 -10.44 -14.21
CA ALA A 37 -21.13 -10.95 -14.76
C ALA A 37 -22.23 -9.89 -14.72
N GLY A 38 -22.34 -9.15 -13.62
CA GLY A 38 -23.31 -8.06 -13.46
C GLY A 38 -23.07 -6.92 -14.45
N LEU A 39 -21.83 -6.44 -14.54
CA LEU A 39 -21.42 -5.41 -15.51
C LEU A 39 -21.68 -5.87 -16.96
N PHE A 40 -21.27 -7.07 -17.30
CA PHE A 40 -21.47 -7.60 -18.64
C PHE A 40 -22.95 -7.65 -19.01
N LYS A 41 -23.81 -8.18 -18.11
CA LYS A 41 -25.25 -8.23 -18.32
C LYS A 41 -25.84 -6.83 -18.55
N ARG A 42 -25.36 -5.83 -17.82
CA ARG A 42 -25.85 -4.46 -17.92
C ARG A 42 -25.38 -3.78 -19.19
N VAL A 43 -24.11 -3.94 -19.56
CA VAL A 43 -23.53 -3.38 -20.80
C VAL A 43 -24.20 -3.97 -22.04
N VAL A 44 -24.53 -5.26 -22.05
CA VAL A 44 -25.27 -5.88 -23.17
C VAL A 44 -26.69 -5.35 -23.30
N ALA A 45 -27.28 -4.86 -22.22
CA ALA A 45 -28.62 -4.25 -22.22
C ALA A 45 -28.61 -2.75 -22.60
N PHE A 46 -27.44 -2.13 -22.75
CA PHE A 46 -27.30 -0.72 -23.09
C PHE A 46 -27.80 -0.40 -24.49
N SER A 47 -28.43 0.75 -24.64
CA SER A 47 -28.75 1.34 -25.93
C SER A 47 -27.49 1.85 -26.65
N GLN A 48 -27.58 2.06 -27.97
CA GLN A 48 -26.51 2.65 -28.77
C GLN A 48 -26.04 4.03 -28.22
N LYS A 49 -26.96 4.80 -27.64
CA LYS A 49 -26.68 6.10 -27.03
C LYS A 49 -25.80 5.95 -25.79
N GLU A 50 -26.13 5.04 -24.89
CA GLU A 50 -25.36 4.79 -23.67
C GLU A 50 -23.95 4.23 -23.98
N ILE A 51 -23.85 3.32 -24.97
CA ILE A 51 -22.55 2.84 -25.44
C ILE A 51 -21.72 4.00 -26.00
N GLY A 52 -22.33 4.96 -26.69
CA GLY A 52 -21.66 6.16 -27.20
C GLY A 52 -21.20 7.11 -26.10
N GLU A 53 -21.98 7.24 -25.02
CA GLU A 53 -21.66 8.10 -23.89
C GLU A 53 -20.47 7.57 -23.05
N PHE A 54 -20.46 6.29 -22.72
CA PHE A 54 -19.37 5.67 -21.95
C PHE A 54 -18.14 5.34 -22.81
N GLY A 55 -18.34 5.00 -24.06
CA GLY A 55 -17.31 4.52 -24.99
C GLY A 55 -16.90 3.06 -24.71
N ALA A 56 -16.81 2.25 -25.76
CA ALA A 56 -16.47 0.83 -25.65
C ALA A 56 -15.14 0.56 -24.91
N PRO A 57 -14.03 1.32 -25.14
CA PRO A 57 -12.78 1.11 -24.42
C PRO A 57 -12.91 1.33 -22.90
N SER A 58 -13.74 2.30 -22.49
CA SER A 58 -14.00 2.58 -21.06
C SER A 58 -14.77 1.43 -20.39
N LEU A 59 -15.80 0.91 -21.06
CA LEU A 59 -16.59 -0.22 -20.56
C LEU A 59 -15.75 -1.49 -20.41
N ILE A 60 -14.84 -1.77 -21.34
CA ILE A 60 -13.88 -2.86 -21.26
C ILE A 60 -12.97 -2.67 -20.04
N THR A 61 -12.41 -1.47 -19.84
CA THR A 61 -11.52 -1.18 -18.72
C THR A 61 -12.23 -1.35 -17.37
N ARG A 62 -13.50 -0.92 -17.26
CA ARG A 62 -14.32 -1.11 -16.05
C ARG A 62 -14.54 -2.59 -15.74
N ASN A 63 -14.84 -3.41 -16.75
CA ASN A 63 -15.08 -4.84 -16.55
C ASN A 63 -13.80 -5.66 -16.30
N THR A 64 -12.64 -5.15 -16.67
CA THR A 64 -11.35 -5.83 -16.47
C THR A 64 -10.55 -5.22 -15.32
N ASN A 65 -9.93 -4.08 -15.57
CA ASN A 65 -8.98 -3.46 -14.64
C ASN A 65 -9.64 -2.91 -13.38
N ASP A 66 -10.79 -2.20 -13.50
CA ASP A 66 -11.43 -1.60 -12.33
C ASP A 66 -11.99 -2.69 -11.40
N VAL A 67 -12.61 -3.74 -11.93
CA VAL A 67 -13.04 -4.91 -11.14
C VAL A 67 -11.83 -5.59 -10.48
N GLN A 68 -10.69 -5.72 -11.16
CA GLN A 68 -9.49 -6.31 -10.59
C GLN A 68 -8.93 -5.47 -9.42
N GLN A 69 -8.98 -4.13 -9.49
CA GLN A 69 -8.56 -3.26 -8.38
C GLN A 69 -9.46 -3.43 -7.15
N VAL A 70 -10.78 -3.47 -7.34
CA VAL A 70 -11.74 -3.72 -6.26
C VAL A 70 -11.54 -5.12 -5.66
N GLN A 71 -11.36 -6.14 -6.50
CA GLN A 71 -11.09 -7.51 -6.09
C GLN A 71 -9.79 -7.61 -5.27
N MET A 72 -8.73 -6.91 -5.69
CA MET A 72 -7.45 -6.86 -4.96
C MET A 72 -7.62 -6.20 -3.60
N LEU A 73 -8.38 -5.08 -3.51
CA LEU A 73 -8.68 -4.45 -2.23
C LEU A 73 -9.40 -5.43 -1.29
N VAL A 74 -10.42 -6.12 -1.77
CA VAL A 74 -11.17 -7.10 -0.94
C VAL A 74 -10.26 -8.22 -0.45
N GLN A 75 -9.39 -8.74 -1.30
CA GLN A 75 -8.44 -9.80 -0.92
C GLN A 75 -7.45 -9.31 0.14
N VAL A 76 -6.86 -8.13 -0.06
CA VAL A 76 -5.93 -7.52 0.90
C VAL A 76 -6.63 -7.17 2.21
N THR A 77 -7.84 -6.59 2.14
CA THR A 77 -8.64 -6.27 3.31
C THR A 77 -8.99 -7.52 4.11
N ALA A 78 -9.46 -8.58 3.48
CA ALA A 78 -9.78 -9.84 4.14
C ALA A 78 -8.59 -10.45 4.88
N THR A 79 -7.36 -10.23 4.39
CA THR A 79 -6.14 -10.76 5.01
C THR A 79 -5.56 -9.79 6.04
N LEU A 80 -5.39 -8.51 5.69
CA LEU A 80 -4.68 -7.53 6.52
C LEU A 80 -5.57 -6.84 7.54
N MET A 81 -6.87 -6.64 7.26
CA MET A 81 -7.77 -5.94 8.17
C MET A 81 -7.97 -6.67 9.50
N VAL A 82 -7.83 -7.98 9.51
CA VAL A 82 -7.87 -8.78 10.74
C VAL A 82 -6.46 -8.86 11.36
N SER A 83 -5.44 -9.12 10.54
CA SER A 83 -4.07 -9.34 11.03
C SER A 83 -3.43 -8.07 11.60
N ALA A 84 -3.59 -6.91 10.96
CA ALA A 84 -2.96 -5.67 11.39
C ALA A 84 -3.43 -5.19 12.78
N PRO A 85 -4.74 -5.08 13.08
CA PRO A 85 -5.19 -4.74 14.43
C PRO A 85 -4.81 -5.79 15.47
N MET A 86 -4.88 -7.09 15.13
CA MET A 86 -4.48 -8.15 16.04
C MET A 86 -3.00 -8.07 16.40
N LEU A 87 -2.12 -7.80 15.44
CA LEU A 87 -0.70 -7.61 15.68
C LEU A 87 -0.43 -6.33 16.50
N ALA A 88 -1.08 -5.21 16.15
CA ALA A 88 -0.88 -3.96 16.85
C ALA A 88 -1.47 -3.99 18.27
N ILE A 89 -2.75 -4.28 18.41
CA ILE A 89 -3.44 -4.27 19.71
C ILE A 89 -2.97 -5.44 20.59
N GLY A 90 -2.89 -6.65 20.01
CA GLY A 90 -2.41 -7.84 20.71
C GLY A 90 -0.98 -7.68 21.19
N GLY A 91 -0.09 -7.13 20.36
CA GLY A 91 1.28 -6.82 20.72
C GLY A 91 1.40 -5.82 21.86
N VAL A 92 0.60 -4.73 21.82
CA VAL A 92 0.55 -3.74 22.91
C VAL A 92 0.06 -4.38 24.22
N ILE A 93 -1.05 -5.14 24.17
CA ILE A 93 -1.60 -5.81 25.36
C ILE A 93 -0.57 -6.80 25.96
N MET A 94 0.11 -7.58 25.12
CA MET A 94 1.11 -8.54 25.57
C MET A 94 2.35 -7.85 26.14
N ALA A 95 2.81 -6.77 25.51
CA ALA A 95 3.92 -5.98 26.03
C ALA A 95 3.61 -5.34 27.39
N MET A 96 2.41 -4.76 27.54
CA MET A 96 1.96 -4.19 28.81
C MET A 96 1.83 -5.24 29.93
N ARG A 97 1.47 -6.48 29.59
CA ARG A 97 1.44 -7.59 30.53
C ARG A 97 2.84 -8.07 30.95
N GLN A 98 3.81 -7.89 30.06
CA GLN A 98 5.19 -8.34 30.33
C GLN A 98 5.94 -7.33 31.18
N ASP A 99 5.87 -6.06 30.85
CA ASP A 99 6.52 -4.99 31.62
C ASP A 99 5.83 -3.64 31.36
N VAL A 100 5.14 -3.13 32.36
CA VAL A 100 4.46 -1.82 32.27
C VAL A 100 5.49 -0.68 32.24
N SER A 101 6.62 -0.87 32.92
CA SER A 101 7.68 0.14 33.04
C SER A 101 8.35 0.44 31.68
N LEU A 102 8.46 -0.56 30.78
CA LEU A 102 9.00 -0.38 29.43
C LEU A 102 7.93 0.06 28.40
N SER A 103 6.64 -0.03 28.75
CA SER A 103 5.54 0.23 27.79
C SER A 103 5.47 1.66 27.27
N TRP A 104 6.05 2.63 28.00
CA TRP A 104 6.15 4.02 27.52
C TRP A 104 6.99 4.14 26.22
N LEU A 105 7.97 3.24 26.03
CA LEU A 105 8.76 3.20 24.79
C LEU A 105 7.87 2.90 23.57
N MET A 106 6.88 2.01 23.72
CA MET A 106 5.88 1.78 22.67
C MET A 106 4.99 3.00 22.45
N ALA A 107 4.56 3.65 23.53
CA ALA A 107 3.75 4.87 23.47
C ALA A 107 4.45 6.02 22.73
N VAL A 108 5.79 6.02 22.70
CA VAL A 108 6.60 6.98 21.92
C VAL A 108 6.86 6.46 20.50
N SER A 109 7.26 5.19 20.38
CA SER A 109 7.66 4.62 19.07
C SER A 109 6.52 4.57 18.05
N ILE A 110 5.30 4.24 18.50
CA ILE A 110 4.14 4.12 17.62
C ILE A 110 3.76 5.49 17.01
N PRO A 111 3.56 6.57 17.77
CA PRO A 111 3.29 7.90 17.21
C PRO A 111 4.43 8.41 16.33
N VAL A 112 5.69 8.20 16.70
CA VAL A 112 6.84 8.60 15.88
C VAL A 112 6.81 7.90 14.53
N LEU A 113 6.55 6.59 14.50
CA LEU A 113 6.41 5.85 13.27
C LEU A 113 5.25 6.37 12.41
N LEU A 114 4.08 6.59 13.03
CA LEU A 114 2.90 7.13 12.34
C LEU A 114 3.16 8.51 11.74
N VAL A 115 3.82 9.40 12.48
CA VAL A 115 4.18 10.75 11.99
C VAL A 115 5.12 10.65 10.79
N ILE A 116 6.16 9.82 10.86
CA ILE A 116 7.12 9.66 9.76
C ILE A 116 6.43 9.09 8.52
N VAL A 117 5.65 8.01 8.67
CA VAL A 117 4.91 7.40 7.55
C VAL A 117 3.94 8.41 6.94
N THR A 118 3.16 9.12 7.75
CA THR A 118 2.21 10.12 7.28
C THR A 118 2.91 11.26 6.54
N LEU A 119 4.01 11.77 7.08
CA LEU A 119 4.78 12.86 6.47
C LEU A 119 5.36 12.47 5.10
N VAL A 120 5.85 11.23 4.98
CA VAL A 120 6.33 10.71 3.69
C VAL A 120 5.18 10.57 2.70
N ILE A 121 4.04 9.99 3.12
CA ILE A 121 2.86 9.82 2.26
C ILE A 121 2.34 11.17 1.76
N VAL A 122 2.17 12.15 2.63
CA VAL A 122 1.69 13.49 2.29
C VAL A 122 2.59 14.20 1.28
N ARG A 123 3.92 13.97 1.35
CA ARG A 123 4.87 14.50 0.37
C ARG A 123 4.91 13.71 -0.93
N MET A 124 4.69 12.42 -0.86
CA MET A 124 4.74 11.49 -2.00
C MET A 124 3.54 11.62 -2.94
N VAL A 125 2.32 11.76 -2.39
CA VAL A 125 1.09 11.85 -3.18
C VAL A 125 1.14 12.98 -4.22
N PRO A 126 1.45 14.24 -3.88
CA PRO A 126 1.52 15.32 -4.87
C PRO A 126 2.64 15.12 -5.90
N ALA A 127 3.76 14.48 -5.51
CA ALA A 127 4.84 14.16 -6.46
C ALA A 127 4.38 13.17 -7.53
N PHE A 128 3.61 12.14 -7.15
CA PHE A 128 3.02 11.20 -8.10
C PHE A 128 1.93 11.84 -8.98
N GLN A 129 1.12 12.73 -8.43
CA GLN A 129 0.12 13.48 -9.21
C GLN A 129 0.79 14.37 -10.26
N LEU A 130 1.85 15.08 -9.88
CA LEU A 130 2.62 15.90 -10.81
C LEU A 130 3.29 15.04 -11.90
N MET A 131 3.84 13.88 -11.53
CA MET A 131 4.41 12.92 -12.49
C MET A 131 3.35 12.47 -13.50
N GLN A 132 2.14 12.14 -13.04
CA GLN A 132 1.04 11.75 -13.93
C GLN A 132 0.69 12.87 -14.92
N THR A 133 0.56 14.11 -14.45
CA THR A 133 0.29 15.28 -15.32
C THR A 133 1.38 15.46 -16.40
N ARG A 134 2.64 15.24 -16.05
CA ARG A 134 3.76 15.32 -17.00
C ARG A 134 3.75 14.16 -18.01
N ILE A 135 3.38 12.95 -17.58
CA ILE A 135 3.17 11.79 -18.47
C ILE A 135 2.02 12.08 -19.47
N ASP A 136 0.92 12.65 -18.99
CA ASP A 136 -0.21 13.03 -19.87
C ASP A 136 0.22 14.07 -20.92
N ARG A 137 1.12 14.99 -20.54
CA ARG A 137 1.73 15.95 -21.48
C ARG A 137 2.57 15.27 -22.56
N ILE A 138 3.40 14.27 -22.21
CA ILE A 138 4.14 13.47 -23.18
C ILE A 138 3.17 12.75 -24.13
N ASN A 139 2.14 12.11 -23.59
CA ASN A 139 1.14 11.42 -24.38
C ASN A 139 0.40 12.37 -25.36
N GLN A 140 0.14 13.61 -24.93
CA GLN A 140 -0.43 14.64 -25.78
C GLN A 140 0.52 14.99 -26.93
N ILE A 141 1.80 15.29 -26.63
CA ILE A 141 2.82 15.62 -27.65
C ILE A 141 2.96 14.47 -28.65
N MET A 142 3.03 13.23 -28.17
CA MET A 142 3.09 12.05 -29.04
C MET A 142 1.88 11.94 -29.97
N ARG A 143 0.66 12.15 -29.46
CA ARG A 143 -0.54 12.14 -30.29
C ARG A 143 -0.52 13.25 -31.36
N GLU A 144 -0.11 14.46 -30.97
CA GLU A 144 0.03 15.60 -31.91
C GLU A 144 1.05 15.28 -33.02
N GLN A 145 2.21 14.73 -32.65
CA GLN A 145 3.27 14.37 -33.62
C GLN A 145 2.84 13.24 -34.56
N LEU A 146 2.21 12.17 -34.00
CA LEU A 146 1.74 11.05 -34.83
C LEU A 146 0.63 11.47 -35.80
N THR A 147 -0.30 12.31 -35.36
CA THR A 147 -1.39 12.81 -36.20
C THR A 147 -0.88 13.80 -37.24
N GLY A 148 0.05 14.68 -36.87
CA GLY A 148 0.61 15.75 -37.68
C GLY A 148 1.89 15.40 -38.45
N ILE A 149 2.34 14.14 -38.46
CA ILE A 149 3.66 13.74 -38.97
C ILE A 149 3.94 14.20 -40.41
N ARG A 150 2.90 14.21 -41.27
CA ARG A 150 3.02 14.69 -42.66
C ARG A 150 3.29 16.18 -42.70
N VAL A 151 2.66 16.97 -41.83
CA VAL A 151 2.85 18.42 -41.75
C VAL A 151 4.24 18.74 -41.20
N ILE A 152 4.66 18.06 -40.12
CA ILE A 152 5.98 18.23 -39.52
C ILE A 152 7.08 18.01 -40.55
N ARG A 153 6.99 16.93 -41.34
CA ARG A 153 7.94 16.62 -42.43
C ARG A 153 7.88 17.63 -43.58
N ALA A 154 6.68 18.07 -43.98
CA ALA A 154 6.53 19.04 -45.08
C ALA A 154 7.16 20.39 -44.74
N PHE A 155 7.15 20.80 -43.47
CA PHE A 155 7.73 22.06 -42.99
C PHE A 155 9.12 21.89 -42.33
N VAL A 156 9.71 20.69 -42.39
CA VAL A 156 11.06 20.38 -41.87
C VAL A 156 11.21 20.79 -40.39
N ARG A 157 10.17 20.51 -39.56
CA ARG A 157 10.12 20.87 -38.12
C ARG A 157 10.44 19.73 -37.19
N GLU A 158 11.08 18.68 -37.65
CA GLU A 158 11.42 17.50 -36.83
C GLU A 158 12.34 17.85 -35.67
N ARG A 159 13.23 18.83 -35.84
CA ARG A 159 14.16 19.25 -34.75
C ARG A 159 13.41 19.94 -33.63
N GLU A 160 12.53 20.88 -33.94
CA GLU A 160 11.73 21.61 -32.96
C GLU A 160 10.81 20.67 -32.17
N GLU A 161 10.17 19.72 -32.85
CA GLU A 161 9.30 18.74 -32.22
C GLU A 161 10.09 17.73 -31.37
N ARG A 162 11.31 17.37 -31.76
CA ARG A 162 12.20 16.55 -30.94
C ARG A 162 12.61 17.29 -29.67
N GLU A 163 13.00 18.56 -29.76
CA GLU A 163 13.37 19.38 -28.60
C GLU A 163 12.19 19.51 -27.62
N ARG A 164 10.98 19.71 -28.13
CA ARG A 164 9.74 19.77 -27.37
C ARG A 164 9.47 18.45 -26.62
N PHE A 165 9.67 17.31 -27.29
CA PHE A 165 9.51 15.99 -26.67
C PHE A 165 10.60 15.73 -25.63
N VAL A 166 11.85 16.02 -25.91
CA VAL A 166 12.97 15.84 -24.97
C VAL A 166 12.72 16.65 -23.69
N SER A 167 12.37 17.94 -23.82
CA SER A 167 12.07 18.79 -22.66
C SER A 167 10.90 18.24 -21.81
N ALA A 168 9.85 17.73 -22.44
CA ALA A 168 8.76 17.09 -21.71
C ALA A 168 9.20 15.79 -21.02
N SER A 169 10.06 15.00 -21.68
CA SER A 169 10.62 13.76 -21.13
C SER A 169 11.55 14.02 -19.94
N GLU A 170 12.41 15.04 -20.03
CA GLU A 170 13.25 15.48 -18.92
C GLU A 170 12.41 15.90 -17.71
N GLY A 171 11.30 16.59 -17.95
CA GLY A 171 10.37 16.95 -16.89
C GLY A 171 9.76 15.73 -16.18
N VAL A 172 9.44 14.66 -16.90
CA VAL A 172 8.98 13.39 -16.28
C VAL A 172 10.10 12.74 -15.50
N ALA A 173 11.30 12.68 -16.06
CA ALA A 173 12.48 12.11 -15.39
C ALA A 173 12.79 12.83 -14.07
N GLU A 174 12.83 14.17 -14.07
CA GLU A 174 13.04 14.97 -12.86
C GLU A 174 12.00 14.68 -11.77
N THR A 175 10.72 14.65 -12.15
CA THR A 175 9.64 14.38 -11.20
C THR A 175 9.65 12.92 -10.72
N GLY A 176 9.99 11.99 -11.61
CA GLY A 176 10.18 10.58 -11.29
C GLY A 176 11.31 10.36 -10.28
N ILE A 177 12.45 11.05 -10.45
CA ILE A 177 13.55 11.01 -9.50
C ILE A 177 13.12 11.57 -8.12
N ARG A 178 12.39 12.68 -8.09
CA ARG A 178 11.88 13.25 -6.83
C ARG A 178 10.94 12.28 -6.11
N ALA A 179 9.99 11.66 -6.83
CA ALA A 179 9.09 10.66 -6.28
C ALA A 179 9.84 9.41 -5.83
N GLY A 180 10.80 8.94 -6.63
CA GLY A 180 11.67 7.81 -6.32
C GLY A 180 12.53 8.04 -5.07
N ASN A 181 13.09 9.23 -4.91
CA ASN A 181 13.87 9.59 -3.71
C ASN A 181 13.02 9.57 -2.44
N LEU A 182 11.76 10.05 -2.50
CA LEU A 182 10.83 9.96 -1.37
C LEU A 182 10.50 8.50 -1.02
N MET A 183 10.26 7.66 -2.03
CA MET A 183 10.07 6.22 -1.84
C MET A 183 11.31 5.54 -1.26
N ALA A 184 12.49 5.86 -1.79
CA ALA A 184 13.75 5.30 -1.32
C ALA A 184 14.05 5.68 0.14
N PHE A 185 13.68 6.90 0.55
CA PHE A 185 13.85 7.37 1.94
C PHE A 185 12.90 6.69 2.93
N MET A 186 11.73 6.23 2.48
CA MET A 186 10.70 5.65 3.36
C MET A 186 11.22 4.43 4.12
N PHE A 187 11.87 3.50 3.43
CA PHE A 187 12.33 2.26 4.04
C PHE A 187 13.45 2.49 5.10
N PRO A 188 14.51 3.25 4.82
CA PRO A 188 15.51 3.62 5.83
C PRO A 188 14.93 4.39 7.02
N ALA A 189 13.98 5.29 6.79
CA ALA A 189 13.33 6.03 7.88
C ALA A 189 12.56 5.12 8.83
N ILE A 190 11.79 4.17 8.30
CA ILE A 190 11.08 3.15 9.09
C ILE A 190 12.08 2.28 9.86
N MET A 191 13.13 1.79 9.18
CA MET A 191 14.17 0.97 9.81
C MET A 191 14.91 1.73 10.92
N LEU A 192 15.12 3.03 10.75
CA LEU A 192 15.73 3.87 11.78
C LEU A 192 14.85 3.91 13.04
N VAL A 193 13.54 4.11 12.89
CA VAL A 193 12.61 4.07 14.04
C VAL A 193 12.66 2.72 14.74
N ILE A 194 12.57 1.63 13.99
CA ILE A 194 12.60 0.27 14.53
C ILE A 194 13.90 0.03 15.30
N ASN A 195 15.04 0.36 14.70
CA ASN A 195 16.34 0.13 15.33
C ASN A 195 16.57 1.03 16.55
N LEU A 196 16.21 2.33 16.48
CA LEU A 196 16.31 3.22 17.64
C LEU A 196 15.41 2.77 18.78
N SER A 197 14.18 2.35 18.48
CA SER A 197 13.27 1.81 19.49
C SER A 197 13.82 0.53 20.11
N SER A 198 14.43 -0.36 19.30
CA SER A 198 15.06 -1.58 19.80
C SER A 198 16.26 -1.28 20.70
N VAL A 199 17.13 -0.34 20.30
CA VAL A 199 18.25 0.10 21.12
C VAL A 199 17.77 0.72 22.43
N ALA A 200 16.71 1.54 22.39
CA ALA A 200 16.14 2.12 23.60
C ALA A 200 15.60 1.05 24.56
N VAL A 201 14.87 0.03 24.03
CA VAL A 201 14.39 -1.10 24.83
C VAL A 201 15.54 -1.88 25.44
N ILE A 202 16.61 -2.15 24.69
CA ILE A 202 17.78 -2.87 25.21
C ILE A 202 18.49 -2.03 26.29
N TRP A 203 18.61 -0.72 26.07
CA TRP A 203 19.27 0.17 27.02
C TRP A 203 18.50 0.28 28.34
N PHE A 204 17.23 0.69 28.30
CA PHE A 204 16.41 0.86 29.50
C PHE A 204 16.07 -0.48 30.16
N GLY A 205 15.75 -1.50 29.34
CA GLY A 205 15.48 -2.83 29.85
C GLY A 205 16.73 -3.51 30.42
N GLY A 206 17.93 -3.26 29.86
CA GLY A 206 19.20 -3.73 30.40
C GLY A 206 19.49 -3.17 31.80
N ILE A 207 19.18 -1.89 32.04
CA ILE A 207 19.29 -1.27 33.36
C ILE A 207 18.34 -1.99 34.35
N GLN A 208 17.09 -2.25 33.98
CA GLN A 208 16.11 -2.94 34.81
C GLN A 208 16.51 -4.39 35.11
N VAL A 209 17.14 -5.07 34.14
CA VAL A 209 17.69 -6.43 34.38
C VAL A 209 18.85 -6.38 35.37
N GLN A 210 19.73 -5.36 35.26
CA GLN A 210 20.84 -5.18 36.21
C GLN A 210 20.35 -4.88 37.62
N ASP A 211 19.24 -4.12 37.75
CA ASP A 211 18.59 -3.81 39.03
C ASP A 211 17.75 -4.99 39.58
N GLY A 212 17.67 -6.10 38.85
CA GLY A 212 16.92 -7.29 39.24
C GLY A 212 15.39 -7.12 39.15
N GLN A 213 14.91 -6.07 38.49
CA GLN A 213 13.48 -5.78 38.35
C GLN A 213 12.81 -6.57 37.21
N THR A 214 13.60 -6.96 36.20
CA THR A 214 13.10 -7.64 34.99
C THR A 214 14.04 -8.79 34.61
N GLU A 215 13.49 -9.89 34.11
CA GLU A 215 14.28 -11.01 33.60
C GLU A 215 14.72 -10.76 32.14
N ILE A 216 15.87 -11.34 31.75
CA ILE A 216 16.37 -11.25 30.35
C ILE A 216 15.35 -11.78 29.36
N GLY A 217 14.60 -12.86 29.73
CA GLY A 217 13.54 -13.42 28.90
C GLY A 217 12.40 -12.43 28.61
N THR A 218 12.02 -11.63 29.60
CA THR A 218 11.02 -10.55 29.50
C THR A 218 11.46 -9.48 28.51
N LEU A 219 12.74 -9.08 28.56
CA LEU A 219 13.32 -8.10 27.65
C LEU A 219 13.23 -8.56 26.17
N PHE A 220 13.61 -9.81 25.90
CA PHE A 220 13.49 -10.37 24.54
C PHE A 220 12.03 -10.50 24.09
N ALA A 221 11.11 -10.90 24.97
CA ALA A 221 9.69 -10.94 24.66
C ALA A 221 9.14 -9.54 24.32
N PHE A 222 9.54 -8.52 25.09
CA PHE A 222 9.14 -7.13 24.85
C PHE A 222 9.65 -6.62 23.50
N LEU A 223 10.91 -6.89 23.14
CA LEU A 223 11.46 -6.58 21.82
C LEU A 223 10.65 -7.21 20.69
N GLN A 224 10.26 -8.47 20.85
CA GLN A 224 9.45 -9.17 19.86
C GLN A 224 8.06 -8.55 19.72
N TYR A 225 7.41 -8.18 20.83
CA TYR A 225 6.11 -7.48 20.79
C TYR A 225 6.23 -6.08 20.17
N LEU A 226 7.30 -5.34 20.46
CA LEU A 226 7.57 -4.04 19.83
C LEU A 226 7.65 -4.19 18.30
N MET A 227 8.44 -5.15 17.81
CA MET A 227 8.54 -5.43 16.37
C MET A 227 7.19 -5.79 15.76
N GLN A 228 6.42 -6.63 16.45
CA GLN A 228 5.10 -7.06 15.99
C GLN A 228 4.12 -5.89 15.89
N VAL A 229 4.12 -4.99 16.88
CA VAL A 229 3.27 -3.79 16.87
C VAL A 229 3.66 -2.85 15.73
N LEU A 230 4.95 -2.58 15.54
CA LEU A 230 5.42 -1.71 14.47
C LEU A 230 5.09 -2.29 13.08
N MET A 231 5.20 -3.62 12.91
CA MET A 231 4.76 -4.32 11.69
C MET A 231 3.25 -4.21 11.48
N GLY A 232 2.44 -4.35 12.54
CA GLY A 232 0.98 -4.16 12.47
C GLY A 232 0.59 -2.75 12.03
N VAL A 233 1.27 -1.73 12.56
CA VAL A 233 1.09 -0.32 12.17
C VAL A 233 1.47 -0.10 10.70
N MET A 234 2.58 -0.70 10.23
CA MET A 234 2.98 -0.63 8.82
C MET A 234 1.95 -1.27 7.89
N MET A 235 1.43 -2.45 8.26
CA MET A 235 0.38 -3.11 7.48
C MET A 235 -0.88 -2.26 7.38
N ALA A 236 -1.30 -1.64 8.48
CA ALA A 236 -2.43 -0.71 8.49
C ALA A 236 -2.18 0.51 7.59
N ALA A 237 -1.00 1.13 7.65
CA ALA A 237 -0.63 2.26 6.81
C ALA A 237 -0.64 1.89 5.32
N PHE A 238 -0.13 0.72 4.95
CA PHE A 238 -0.16 0.24 3.57
C PHE A 238 -1.60 0.07 3.04
N MET A 239 -2.50 -0.42 3.88
CA MET A 239 -3.92 -0.58 3.52
C MET A 239 -4.58 0.76 3.22
N PHE A 240 -4.27 1.83 4.00
CA PHE A 240 -4.80 3.17 3.76
C PHE A 240 -4.40 3.77 2.40
N ILE A 241 -3.24 3.38 1.85
CA ILE A 241 -2.80 3.83 0.51
C ILE A 241 -3.62 3.18 -0.61
N MET A 242 -4.11 1.95 -0.40
CA MET A 242 -4.86 1.22 -1.42
C MET A 242 -6.33 1.64 -1.52
N ILE A 243 -6.94 2.09 -0.41
CA ILE A 243 -8.37 2.42 -0.34
C ILE A 243 -8.80 3.46 -1.38
N PRO A 244 -8.15 4.64 -1.51
CA PRO A 244 -8.61 5.67 -2.45
C PRO A 244 -8.65 5.21 -3.91
N ARG A 245 -7.67 4.39 -4.30
CA ARG A 245 -7.60 3.85 -5.66
C ARG A 245 -8.77 2.91 -5.97
N ALA A 246 -9.07 2.02 -5.05
CA ALA A 246 -10.18 1.08 -5.23
C ALA A 246 -11.54 1.76 -5.13
N THR A 247 -11.69 2.82 -4.31
CA THR A 247 -12.93 3.61 -4.22
C THR A 247 -13.25 4.26 -5.56
N VAL A 248 -12.29 4.91 -6.21
CA VAL A 248 -12.48 5.49 -7.55
C VAL A 248 -12.90 4.42 -8.58
N CYS A 249 -12.29 3.23 -8.52
CA CYS A 249 -12.68 2.12 -9.40
C CYS A 249 -14.12 1.64 -9.09
N ALA A 250 -14.48 1.55 -7.80
CA ALA A 250 -15.83 1.15 -7.38
C ALA A 250 -16.89 2.17 -7.85
N ASP A 251 -16.63 3.48 -7.72
CA ASP A 251 -17.53 4.54 -8.20
C ASP A 251 -17.72 4.47 -9.72
N ARG A 252 -16.65 4.20 -10.46
CA ARG A 252 -16.73 4.01 -11.93
C ARG A 252 -17.53 2.78 -12.33
N ILE A 253 -17.45 1.70 -11.55
CA ILE A 253 -18.26 0.49 -11.74
C ILE A 253 -19.72 0.80 -11.42
N GLY A 254 -20.00 1.51 -10.32
CA GLY A 254 -21.34 1.87 -9.89
C GLY A 254 -22.07 2.85 -10.82
N ALA A 255 -21.33 3.59 -11.65
CA ALA A 255 -21.89 4.49 -12.67
C ALA A 255 -22.44 3.76 -13.92
N VAL A 256 -22.19 2.46 -14.06
CA VAL A 256 -22.72 1.56 -15.10
C VAL A 256 -23.90 0.79 -14.59
#